data_2a0c9df229829a200d76fded51b6ef83
#
_entry.id   2a0c9df229829a200d76fded51b6ef83
#
_cell.length_a   1.000
_cell.length_b   1.000
_cell.length_c   1.000
_cell.angle_alpha   90.00
_cell.angle_beta   90.00
_cell.angle_gamma   90.00
#
_symmetry.space_group_name_H-M   'P 1'
#
loop_
_entity.id
_entity.type
_entity.pdbx_description
1 polymer ?
#
loop_
_entity_poly.entity_id
_entity_poly.type
_entity_poly.pdbx_seq_one_letter_code
_entity_poly.pdbx_strand_id
1 'polypeptide(L)'
;TSSSSTLLSALRDIDSIDLLLGKMICYAKMKQDEDNTNSKYQELFGRGMTLATEVSSKMSFFTPELLSASEETILGFLDENKDLALYEFTLKNTLRMKKHVLSAEEEGILAKLSAVTHAPDTIFSMLNDADMSFGEITGEDGESFELTHGNYIHAMESSDRPLRKNAFEAMYKQYKDHINTITAIYNTNVKADCTKASIRKYESARQAELYGHDIPESVYDNLISVVHEYLPVLHKYTEIRKKILGVNELKMYDIYTPL
;
A
#
# COMPACT_ATOMS: atom_id res chain seq x y z
N THR A 1 -23.45 19.61 11.15
CA THR A 1 -24.32 18.43 11.38
C THR A 1 -25.57 18.80 12.20
N SER A 2 -26.56 19.44 11.54
CA SER A 2 -27.74 19.95 12.23
C SER A 2 -28.90 18.95 12.34
N SER A 3 -28.90 17.87 11.54
CA SER A 3 -29.90 16.79 11.55
C SER A 3 -29.40 15.52 10.90
N SER A 4 -30.08 14.38 11.16
CA SER A 4 -29.82 13.09 10.55
C SER A 4 -29.92 13.11 9.01
N SER A 5 -30.89 13.87 8.47
CA SER A 5 -31.07 14.02 7.01
C SER A 5 -29.94 14.84 6.36
N THR A 6 -29.45 15.90 7.02
CA THR A 6 -28.32 16.68 6.55
C THR A 6 -27.04 15.85 6.56
N LEU A 7 -26.81 15.06 7.62
CA LEU A 7 -25.66 14.16 7.69
C LEU A 7 -25.69 13.12 6.57
N LEU A 8 -26.86 12.49 6.34
CA LEU A 8 -27.03 11.51 5.26
C LEU A 8 -26.75 12.11 3.89
N SER A 9 -27.26 13.32 3.62
CA SER A 9 -26.99 14.02 2.33
C SER A 9 -25.51 14.26 2.16
N ALA A 10 -24.83 14.78 3.17
CA ALA A 10 -23.39 15.04 3.10
C ALA A 10 -22.57 13.76 2.84
N LEU A 11 -22.90 12.65 3.51
CA LEU A 11 -22.23 11.36 3.30
C LEU A 11 -22.43 10.84 1.87
N ARG A 12 -23.66 10.96 1.31
CA ARG A 12 -23.95 10.57 -0.07
C ARG A 12 -23.23 11.44 -1.09
N ASP A 13 -23.08 12.74 -0.81
CA ASP A 13 -22.32 13.65 -1.66
C ASP A 13 -20.83 13.29 -1.66
N ILE A 14 -20.27 12.96 -0.48
CA ILE A 14 -18.90 12.47 -0.32
C ILE A 14 -18.70 11.20 -1.14
N ASP A 15 -19.56 10.19 -0.98
CA ASP A 15 -19.49 8.93 -1.74
C ASP A 15 -19.51 9.17 -3.25
N SER A 16 -20.32 10.13 -3.70
CA SER A 16 -20.43 10.48 -5.13
C SER A 16 -19.14 11.11 -5.65
N ILE A 17 -18.51 11.99 -4.86
CA ILE A 17 -17.23 12.62 -5.19
C ILE A 17 -16.13 11.57 -5.22
N ASP A 18 -16.06 10.73 -4.19
CA ASP A 18 -15.03 9.69 -4.06
C ASP A 18 -15.13 8.66 -5.18
N LEU A 19 -16.34 8.28 -5.57
CA LEU A 19 -16.57 7.36 -6.69
C LEU A 19 -16.06 7.94 -8.02
N LEU A 20 -16.34 9.21 -8.30
CA LEU A 20 -15.88 9.88 -9.53
C LEU A 20 -14.36 10.05 -9.53
N LEU A 21 -13.81 10.54 -8.43
CA LEU A 21 -12.37 10.73 -8.25
C LEU A 21 -11.62 9.41 -8.35
N GLY A 22 -12.12 8.38 -7.67
CA GLY A 22 -11.53 7.03 -7.70
C GLY A 22 -11.49 6.44 -9.11
N LYS A 23 -12.56 6.58 -9.90
CA LYS A 23 -12.58 6.14 -11.32
C LYS A 23 -11.54 6.87 -12.15
N MET A 24 -11.40 8.18 -11.98
CA MET A 24 -10.43 8.99 -12.72
C MET A 24 -8.99 8.61 -12.37
N ILE A 25 -8.68 8.48 -11.08
CA ILE A 25 -7.33 8.14 -10.62
C ILE A 25 -6.98 6.71 -11.02
N CYS A 26 -7.91 5.76 -10.85
CA CYS A 26 -7.69 4.37 -11.25
C CYS A 26 -7.37 4.27 -12.75
N TYR A 27 -8.15 4.94 -13.60
CA TYR A 27 -7.87 4.98 -15.04
C TYR A 27 -6.50 5.60 -15.35
N ALA A 28 -6.18 6.73 -14.71
CA ALA A 28 -4.91 7.42 -14.92
C ALA A 28 -3.72 6.57 -14.47
N LYS A 29 -3.85 5.88 -13.32
CA LYS A 29 -2.84 4.95 -12.81
C LYS A 29 -2.64 3.76 -13.74
N MET A 30 -3.71 3.11 -14.18
CA MET A 30 -3.63 2.00 -15.13
C MET A 30 -2.92 2.40 -16.43
N LYS A 31 -3.15 3.63 -16.91
CA LYS A 31 -2.45 4.16 -18.09
C LYS A 31 -0.96 4.41 -17.82
N GLN A 32 -0.62 4.92 -16.66
CA GLN A 32 0.78 5.07 -16.25
C GLN A 32 1.48 3.71 -16.14
N ASP A 33 0.82 2.70 -15.56
CA ASP A 33 1.38 1.36 -15.37
C ASP A 33 1.55 0.59 -16.71
N GLU A 34 0.74 0.94 -17.73
CA GLU A 34 0.90 0.41 -19.09
C GLU A 34 2.24 0.87 -19.72
N ASP A 35 2.68 2.10 -19.45
CA ASP A 35 3.95 2.65 -19.89
C ASP A 35 4.39 3.81 -18.98
N ASN A 36 5.20 3.50 -17.99
CA ASN A 36 5.72 4.47 -17.02
C ASN A 36 6.67 5.52 -17.63
N THR A 37 7.20 5.27 -18.83
CA THR A 37 8.07 6.22 -19.53
C THR A 37 7.29 7.26 -20.34
N ASN A 38 5.99 7.03 -20.54
CA ASN A 38 5.12 7.90 -21.32
C ASN A 38 4.76 9.18 -20.57
N SER A 39 5.31 10.30 -20.98
CA SER A 39 5.12 11.59 -20.33
C SER A 39 3.65 12.04 -20.24
N LYS A 40 2.79 11.66 -21.22
CA LYS A 40 1.36 11.96 -21.18
C LYS A 40 0.65 11.19 -20.08
N TYR A 41 1.03 9.95 -19.85
CA TYR A 41 0.44 9.11 -18.80
C TYR A 41 0.91 9.56 -17.41
N GLN A 42 2.19 9.95 -17.27
CA GLN A 42 2.71 10.58 -16.06
C GLN A 42 1.95 11.89 -15.75
N GLU A 43 1.76 12.76 -16.76
CA GLU A 43 1.01 14.01 -16.60
C GLU A 43 -0.44 13.74 -16.19
N LEU A 44 -1.11 12.77 -16.84
CA LEU A 44 -2.50 12.41 -16.54
C LEU A 44 -2.65 11.96 -15.08
N PHE A 45 -1.77 11.08 -14.62
CA PHE A 45 -1.77 10.62 -13.23
C PHE A 45 -1.45 11.76 -12.27
N GLY A 46 -0.43 12.58 -12.56
CA GLY A 46 -0.07 13.75 -11.76
C GLY A 46 -1.23 14.74 -11.60
N ARG A 47 -1.99 15.00 -12.67
CA ARG A 47 -3.21 15.84 -12.63
C ARG A 47 -4.29 15.20 -11.75
N GLY A 48 -4.47 13.87 -11.84
CA GLY A 48 -5.40 13.13 -10.97
C GLY A 48 -5.04 13.28 -9.50
N MET A 49 -3.77 13.13 -9.15
CA MET A 49 -3.27 13.28 -7.77
C MET A 49 -3.38 14.73 -7.27
N THR A 50 -3.15 15.72 -8.14
CA THR A 50 -3.36 17.12 -7.79
C THR A 50 -4.84 17.38 -7.45
N LEU A 51 -5.76 16.88 -8.28
CA LEU A 51 -7.19 17.00 -8.02
C LEU A 51 -7.60 16.29 -6.72
N ALA A 52 -7.06 15.10 -6.46
CA ALA A 52 -7.30 14.40 -5.20
C ALA A 52 -6.86 15.22 -3.97
N THR A 53 -5.71 15.84 -4.07
CA THR A 53 -5.18 16.72 -3.00
C THR A 53 -6.08 17.94 -2.78
N GLU A 54 -6.55 18.57 -3.86
CA GLU A 54 -7.48 19.70 -3.77
C GLU A 54 -8.82 19.31 -3.15
N VAL A 55 -9.40 18.17 -3.56
CA VAL A 55 -10.63 17.63 -2.98
C VAL A 55 -10.43 17.33 -1.50
N SER A 56 -9.39 16.57 -1.15
CA SER A 56 -9.06 16.25 0.24
C SER A 56 -8.89 17.51 1.10
N SER A 57 -8.19 18.51 0.58
CA SER A 57 -8.01 19.80 1.28
C SER A 57 -9.33 20.53 1.51
N LYS A 58 -10.24 20.53 0.53
CA LYS A 58 -11.56 21.15 0.64
C LYS A 58 -12.50 20.40 1.57
N MET A 59 -12.35 19.07 1.66
CA MET A 59 -13.15 18.18 2.50
C MET A 59 -12.61 18.05 3.95
N SER A 60 -11.42 18.56 4.23
CA SER A 60 -10.74 18.42 5.52
C SER A 60 -11.53 18.96 6.73
N PHE A 61 -12.50 19.86 6.50
CA PHE A 61 -13.38 20.40 7.54
C PHE A 61 -14.43 19.37 8.01
N PHE A 62 -14.77 18.37 7.18
CA PHE A 62 -15.92 17.49 7.45
C PHE A 62 -15.78 16.69 8.74
N THR A 63 -14.65 16.01 8.91
CA THR A 63 -14.42 15.19 10.11
C THR A 63 -14.37 16.01 11.40
N PRO A 64 -13.64 17.15 11.49
CA PRO A 64 -13.71 18.03 12.65
C PRO A 64 -15.10 18.57 12.93
N GLU A 65 -15.87 18.93 11.90
CA GLU A 65 -17.25 19.39 12.06
C GLU A 65 -18.16 18.27 12.58
N LEU A 66 -18.06 17.05 12.02
CA LEU A 66 -18.79 15.88 12.51
C LEU A 66 -18.49 15.63 14.00
N LEU A 67 -17.22 15.67 14.38
CA LEU A 67 -16.75 15.44 15.75
C LEU A 67 -17.01 16.60 16.71
N SER A 68 -17.47 17.77 16.23
CA SER A 68 -17.95 18.86 17.05
C SER A 68 -19.31 18.53 17.72
N ALA A 69 -20.09 17.64 17.10
CA ALA A 69 -21.27 17.07 17.72
C ALA A 69 -20.91 16.09 18.85
N SER A 70 -21.84 15.89 19.80
CA SER A 70 -21.65 14.85 20.80
C SER A 70 -21.82 13.45 20.22
N GLU A 71 -21.15 12.45 20.80
CA GLU A 71 -21.32 11.06 20.44
C GLU A 71 -22.79 10.61 20.50
N GLU A 72 -23.51 11.02 21.55
CA GLU A 72 -24.94 10.75 21.72
C GLU A 72 -25.77 11.29 20.56
N THR A 73 -25.44 12.50 20.06
CA THR A 73 -26.13 13.09 18.90
C THR A 73 -25.94 12.23 17.64
N ILE A 74 -24.72 11.82 17.35
CA ILE A 74 -24.41 11.00 16.15
C ILE A 74 -25.07 9.62 16.26
N LEU A 75 -24.99 8.98 17.42
CA LEU A 75 -25.67 7.69 17.65
C LEU A 75 -27.19 7.83 17.56
N GLY A 76 -27.76 8.92 18.08
CA GLY A 76 -29.18 9.24 17.95
C GLY A 76 -29.62 9.39 16.49
N PHE A 77 -28.77 9.97 15.63
CA PHE A 77 -29.06 10.06 14.19
C PHE A 77 -29.12 8.67 13.50
N LEU A 78 -28.27 7.71 13.94
CA LEU A 78 -28.34 6.32 13.44
C LEU A 78 -29.67 5.64 13.83
N ASP A 79 -30.19 5.91 15.01
CA ASP A 79 -31.47 5.36 15.45
C ASP A 79 -32.66 6.02 14.72
N GLU A 80 -32.58 7.34 14.51
CA GLU A 80 -33.63 8.14 13.89
C GLU A 80 -33.77 7.84 12.38
N ASN A 81 -32.65 7.71 11.66
CA ASN A 81 -32.62 7.59 10.20
C ASN A 81 -31.97 6.25 9.76
N LYS A 82 -32.83 5.30 9.37
CA LYS A 82 -32.40 3.95 8.98
C LYS A 82 -31.50 3.91 7.72
N ASP A 83 -31.55 4.93 6.86
CA ASP A 83 -30.64 5.01 5.70
C ASP A 83 -29.18 5.29 6.14
N LEU A 84 -28.94 5.81 7.35
CA LEU A 84 -27.61 5.94 7.94
C LEU A 84 -26.99 4.61 8.36
N ALA A 85 -27.74 3.50 8.41
CA ALA A 85 -27.21 2.20 8.76
C ALA A 85 -26.05 1.75 7.84
N LEU A 86 -26.07 2.18 6.57
CA LEU A 86 -24.93 1.96 5.64
C LEU A 86 -23.62 2.57 6.15
N TYR A 87 -23.72 3.67 6.87
CA TYR A 87 -22.58 4.44 7.38
C TYR A 87 -22.27 4.19 8.86
N GLU A 88 -23.00 3.26 9.51
CA GLU A 88 -22.87 2.99 10.95
C GLU A 88 -21.42 2.71 11.37
N PHE A 89 -20.76 1.79 10.64
CA PHE A 89 -19.36 1.45 10.93
C PHE A 89 -18.45 2.68 10.76
N THR A 90 -18.59 3.42 9.67
CA THR A 90 -17.78 4.62 9.39
C THR A 90 -17.96 5.68 10.45
N LEU A 91 -19.20 5.96 10.86
CA LEU A 91 -19.50 6.95 11.89
C LEU A 91 -18.95 6.55 13.26
N LYS A 92 -19.18 5.29 13.69
CA LYS A 92 -18.61 4.76 14.94
C LYS A 92 -17.09 4.75 14.94
N ASN A 93 -16.47 4.38 13.81
CA ASN A 93 -15.02 4.40 13.67
C ASN A 93 -14.48 5.84 13.74
N THR A 94 -15.14 6.81 13.11
CA THR A 94 -14.77 8.23 13.19
C THR A 94 -14.84 8.76 14.60
N LEU A 95 -15.90 8.42 15.36
CA LEU A 95 -16.02 8.78 16.78
C LEU A 95 -14.86 8.19 17.61
N ARG A 96 -14.51 6.94 17.40
CA ARG A 96 -13.38 6.27 18.05
C ARG A 96 -12.06 6.98 17.76
N MET A 97 -11.88 7.46 16.53
CA MET A 97 -10.66 8.16 16.12
C MET A 97 -10.56 9.61 16.61
N LYS A 98 -11.58 10.15 17.29
CA LYS A 98 -11.66 11.56 17.72
C LYS A 98 -10.38 12.08 18.39
N LYS A 99 -9.73 11.28 19.23
CA LYS A 99 -8.48 11.67 19.92
C LYS A 99 -7.26 11.86 19.00
N HIS A 100 -7.35 11.39 17.75
CA HIS A 100 -6.32 11.45 16.74
C HIS A 100 -6.65 12.40 15.58
N VAL A 101 -7.84 13.00 15.62
CA VAL A 101 -8.26 14.03 14.66
C VAL A 101 -7.75 15.39 15.16
N LEU A 102 -7.21 16.15 14.25
CA LEU A 102 -6.64 17.46 14.50
C LEU A 102 -7.67 18.57 14.16
N SER A 103 -7.30 19.83 14.37
CA SER A 103 -8.12 20.95 13.92
C SER A 103 -8.25 20.99 12.40
N ALA A 104 -9.29 21.64 11.89
CA ALA A 104 -9.51 21.76 10.44
C ALA A 104 -8.32 22.42 9.71
N GLU A 105 -7.64 23.37 10.37
CA GLU A 105 -6.45 24.03 9.81
C GLU A 105 -5.26 23.06 9.70
N GLU A 106 -5.00 22.28 10.76
CA GLU A 106 -3.93 21.28 10.79
C GLU A 106 -4.19 20.15 9.79
N GLU A 107 -5.44 19.65 9.71
CA GLU A 107 -5.85 18.65 8.71
C GLU A 107 -5.68 19.19 7.29
N GLY A 108 -6.02 20.46 7.05
CA GLY A 108 -5.80 21.11 5.76
C GLY A 108 -4.32 21.23 5.38
N ILE A 109 -3.43 21.46 6.37
CA ILE A 109 -1.97 21.47 6.13
C ILE A 109 -1.48 20.07 5.78
N LEU A 110 -1.88 19.04 6.54
CA LEU A 110 -1.49 17.65 6.27
C LEU A 110 -1.99 17.17 4.91
N ALA A 111 -3.20 17.55 4.53
CA ALA A 111 -3.74 17.24 3.20
C ALA A 111 -2.88 17.83 2.08
N LYS A 112 -2.42 19.09 2.22
CA LYS A 112 -1.52 19.73 1.23
C LYS A 112 -0.12 19.09 1.20
N LEU A 113 0.36 18.57 2.33
CA LEU A 113 1.65 17.87 2.41
C LEU A 113 1.59 16.43 1.87
N SER A 114 0.40 15.89 1.61
CA SER A 114 0.23 14.49 1.19
C SER A 114 1.06 14.13 -0.05
N ALA A 115 1.12 15.01 -1.07
CA ALA A 115 1.92 14.79 -2.27
C ALA A 115 3.42 14.62 -1.95
N VAL A 116 3.95 15.39 -0.98
CA VAL A 116 5.35 15.29 -0.56
C VAL A 116 5.61 14.00 0.21
N THR A 117 4.67 13.58 1.06
CA THR A 117 4.81 12.34 1.84
C THR A 117 4.62 11.07 1.02
N HIS A 118 4.00 11.14 -0.17
CA HIS A 118 3.90 10.04 -1.14
C HIS A 118 5.05 10.02 -2.17
N ALA A 119 5.92 11.03 -2.18
CA ALA A 119 7.05 11.08 -3.11
C ALA A 119 7.95 9.83 -3.08
N PRO A 120 8.24 9.19 -1.91
CA PRO A 120 9.04 7.96 -1.87
C PRO A 120 8.45 6.83 -2.73
N ASP A 121 7.13 6.65 -2.73
CA ASP A 121 6.45 5.66 -3.56
C ASP A 121 6.64 5.95 -5.06
N THR A 122 6.41 7.20 -5.46
CA THR A 122 6.62 7.62 -6.85
C THR A 122 8.09 7.43 -7.29
N ILE A 123 9.06 7.81 -6.45
CA ILE A 123 10.49 7.66 -6.77
C ILE A 123 10.86 6.19 -6.89
N PHE A 124 10.33 5.33 -6.00
CA PHE A 124 10.57 3.89 -6.08
C PHE A 124 9.97 3.29 -7.35
N SER A 125 8.73 3.65 -7.72
CA SER A 125 8.09 3.18 -8.95
C SER A 125 8.89 3.58 -10.19
N MET A 126 9.39 4.82 -10.26
CA MET A 126 10.23 5.25 -11.39
C MET A 126 11.53 4.44 -11.46
N LEU A 127 12.21 4.24 -10.34
CA LEU A 127 13.43 3.43 -10.29
C LEU A 127 13.15 1.98 -10.68
N ASN A 128 12.13 1.36 -10.06
CA ASN A 128 11.85 -0.07 -10.17
C ASN A 128 11.24 -0.47 -11.52
N ASP A 129 10.30 0.35 -12.01
CA ASP A 129 9.45 -0.02 -13.15
C ASP A 129 9.86 0.65 -14.47
N ALA A 130 10.69 1.73 -14.39
CA ALA A 130 11.13 2.47 -15.57
C ALA A 130 12.66 2.43 -15.78
N ASP A 131 13.46 2.63 -14.73
CA ASP A 131 14.91 2.79 -14.88
C ASP A 131 15.68 1.47 -14.76
N MET A 132 15.16 0.49 -13.97
CA MET A 132 15.81 -0.81 -13.82
C MET A 132 15.64 -1.68 -15.07
N SER A 133 16.77 -2.20 -15.57
CA SER A 133 16.80 -3.24 -16.61
C SER A 133 17.61 -4.42 -16.09
N PHE A 134 17.07 -5.64 -16.24
CA PHE A 134 17.68 -6.85 -15.72
C PHE A 134 18.55 -7.55 -16.76
N GLY A 135 18.56 -7.05 -18.01
CA GLY A 135 19.34 -7.59 -19.12
C GLY A 135 18.81 -8.91 -19.65
N GLU A 136 19.61 -9.52 -20.51
CA GLU A 136 19.31 -10.84 -21.09
C GLU A 136 19.83 -11.96 -20.18
N ILE A 137 19.06 -13.04 -20.08
CA ILE A 137 19.44 -14.27 -19.38
C ILE A 137 19.37 -15.44 -20.36
N THR A 138 20.23 -16.44 -20.13
CA THR A 138 20.35 -17.62 -21.00
C THR A 138 20.10 -18.89 -20.18
N GLY A 139 19.30 -19.80 -20.73
CA GLY A 139 19.07 -21.13 -20.21
C GLY A 139 20.12 -22.14 -20.68
N GLU A 140 19.98 -23.39 -20.21
CA GLU A 140 20.90 -24.50 -20.58
C GLU A 140 20.80 -24.87 -22.04
N ASP A 141 19.66 -24.67 -22.70
CA ASP A 141 19.40 -24.85 -24.10
C ASP A 141 20.09 -23.81 -25.03
N GLY A 142 20.65 -22.75 -24.41
CA GLY A 142 21.29 -21.64 -25.13
C GLY A 142 20.32 -20.56 -25.61
N GLU A 143 19.01 -20.70 -25.36
CA GLU A 143 18.05 -19.64 -25.67
C GLU A 143 18.17 -18.47 -24.67
N SER A 144 18.15 -17.26 -25.20
CA SER A 144 18.25 -16.04 -24.44
C SER A 144 16.98 -15.21 -24.59
N PHE A 145 16.56 -14.57 -23.50
CA PHE A 145 15.47 -13.60 -23.49
C PHE A 145 15.74 -12.47 -22.50
N GLU A 146 15.14 -11.34 -22.75
CA GLU A 146 15.21 -10.19 -21.83
C GLU A 146 14.43 -10.49 -20.55
N LEU A 147 15.07 -10.34 -19.39
CA LEU A 147 14.44 -10.52 -18.08
C LEU A 147 13.68 -9.26 -17.70
N THR A 148 12.43 -9.46 -17.31
CA THR A 148 11.53 -8.40 -16.81
C THR A 148 10.83 -8.82 -15.53
N HIS A 149 10.20 -7.90 -14.81
CA HIS A 149 9.34 -8.25 -13.67
C HIS A 149 8.22 -9.23 -14.08
N GLY A 150 7.65 -9.05 -15.28
CA GLY A 150 6.54 -9.86 -15.77
C GLY A 150 6.90 -11.32 -16.06
N ASN A 151 8.12 -11.60 -16.51
CA ASN A 151 8.55 -12.96 -16.85
C ASN A 151 9.48 -13.62 -15.81
N TYR A 152 9.87 -12.90 -14.76
CA TYR A 152 10.76 -13.41 -13.71
C TYR A 152 10.20 -14.67 -13.04
N ILE A 153 8.92 -14.68 -12.65
CA ILE A 153 8.30 -15.84 -12.00
C ILE A 153 8.28 -17.04 -12.95
N HIS A 154 8.00 -16.83 -14.25
CA HIS A 154 8.05 -17.89 -15.23
C HIS A 154 9.45 -18.51 -15.34
N ALA A 155 10.51 -17.68 -15.35
CA ALA A 155 11.88 -18.17 -15.30
C ALA A 155 12.18 -18.96 -14.02
N MET A 156 11.65 -18.53 -12.87
CA MET A 156 11.83 -19.19 -11.56
C MET A 156 11.07 -20.52 -11.43
N GLU A 157 10.01 -20.72 -12.20
CA GLU A 157 9.24 -21.98 -12.28
C GLU A 157 9.85 -23.00 -13.26
N SER A 158 10.82 -22.62 -14.06
CA SER A 158 11.48 -23.50 -15.01
C SER A 158 12.11 -24.71 -14.32
N SER A 159 12.12 -25.86 -14.99
CA SER A 159 12.89 -27.05 -14.58
C SER A 159 14.40 -26.83 -14.74
N ASP A 160 14.82 -25.93 -15.63
CA ASP A 160 16.22 -25.56 -15.85
C ASP A 160 16.78 -24.76 -14.64
N ARG A 161 17.64 -25.40 -13.87
CA ARG A 161 18.24 -24.78 -12.69
C ARG A 161 19.22 -23.65 -13.00
N PRO A 162 20.11 -23.75 -14.02
CA PRO A 162 20.90 -22.64 -14.52
C PRO A 162 20.05 -21.41 -14.88
N LEU A 163 18.95 -21.58 -15.60
CA LEU A 163 18.05 -20.48 -15.94
C LEU A 163 17.48 -19.79 -14.69
N ARG A 164 16.95 -20.56 -13.72
CA ARG A 164 16.46 -20.00 -12.45
C ARG A 164 17.53 -19.21 -11.72
N LYS A 165 18.77 -19.76 -11.65
CA LYS A 165 19.90 -19.09 -11.02
C LYS A 165 20.23 -17.78 -11.71
N ASN A 166 20.34 -17.80 -13.05
CA ASN A 166 20.67 -16.62 -13.84
C ASN A 166 19.60 -15.52 -13.67
N ALA A 167 18.31 -15.89 -13.71
CA ALA A 167 17.21 -14.97 -13.47
C ALA A 167 17.28 -14.33 -12.07
N PHE A 168 17.49 -15.15 -11.05
CA PHE A 168 17.61 -14.69 -9.67
C PHE A 168 18.80 -13.73 -9.49
N GLU A 169 19.98 -14.12 -9.99
CA GLU A 169 21.19 -13.31 -9.84
C GLU A 169 21.09 -11.99 -10.62
N ALA A 170 20.54 -12.01 -11.85
CA ALA A 170 20.33 -10.81 -12.65
C ALA A 170 19.35 -9.84 -11.98
N MET A 171 18.19 -10.34 -11.52
CA MET A 171 17.20 -9.55 -10.81
C MET A 171 17.80 -8.89 -9.56
N TYR A 172 18.36 -9.68 -8.65
CA TYR A 172 18.87 -9.16 -7.36
C TYR A 172 20.17 -8.35 -7.50
N LYS A 173 20.91 -8.51 -8.61
CA LYS A 173 22.05 -7.64 -8.91
C LYS A 173 21.61 -6.18 -9.03
N GLN A 174 20.53 -5.90 -9.76
CA GLN A 174 20.02 -4.54 -9.92
C GLN A 174 19.60 -3.92 -8.58
N TYR A 175 18.89 -4.68 -7.73
CA TYR A 175 18.54 -4.19 -6.39
C TYR A 175 19.79 -3.92 -5.53
N LYS A 176 20.83 -4.75 -5.62
CA LYS A 176 22.10 -4.53 -4.91
C LYS A 176 22.85 -3.30 -5.43
N ASP A 177 22.86 -3.12 -6.74
CA ASP A 177 23.54 -1.98 -7.38
C ASP A 177 22.88 -0.63 -6.99
N HIS A 178 21.56 -0.66 -6.69
CA HIS A 178 20.78 0.50 -6.28
C HIS A 178 20.47 0.55 -4.77
N ILE A 179 21.15 -0.29 -3.94
CA ILE A 179 20.78 -0.48 -2.53
C ILE A 179 20.77 0.82 -1.73
N ASN A 180 21.70 1.74 -1.99
CA ASN A 180 21.78 3.02 -1.28
C ASN A 180 20.56 3.90 -1.57
N THR A 181 20.13 3.96 -2.84
CA THR A 181 18.95 4.72 -3.27
C THR A 181 17.67 4.12 -2.67
N ILE A 182 17.52 2.80 -2.78
CA ILE A 182 16.37 2.06 -2.22
C ILE A 182 16.31 2.26 -0.70
N THR A 183 17.44 2.18 -0.01
CA THR A 183 17.51 2.42 1.43
C THR A 183 17.10 3.85 1.80
N ALA A 184 17.52 4.84 1.01
CA ALA A 184 17.15 6.24 1.25
C ALA A 184 15.64 6.46 1.04
N ILE A 185 15.05 5.88 -0.01
CA ILE A 185 13.61 5.91 -0.30
C ILE A 185 12.83 5.26 0.86
N TYR A 186 13.18 4.03 1.23
CA TYR A 186 12.54 3.30 2.32
C TYR A 186 12.61 4.07 3.66
N ASN A 187 13.79 4.57 4.01
CA ASN A 187 13.98 5.34 5.23
C ASN A 187 13.15 6.63 5.25
N THR A 188 12.99 7.28 4.08
CA THR A 188 12.14 8.47 3.96
C THR A 188 10.67 8.13 4.16
N ASN A 189 10.20 7.01 3.59
CA ASN A 189 8.83 6.53 3.80
C ASN A 189 8.55 6.23 5.28
N VAL A 190 9.44 5.46 5.93
CA VAL A 190 9.31 5.16 7.38
C VAL A 190 9.27 6.43 8.23
N LYS A 191 10.12 7.42 7.92
CA LYS A 191 10.12 8.71 8.61
C LYS A 191 8.81 9.48 8.40
N ALA A 192 8.25 9.45 7.19
CA ALA A 192 6.96 10.09 6.89
C ALA A 192 5.84 9.47 7.74
N ASP A 193 5.77 8.13 7.80
CA ASP A 193 4.76 7.42 8.57
C ASP A 193 4.90 7.65 10.08
N CYS A 194 6.13 7.57 10.61
CA CYS A 194 6.41 7.89 12.02
C CYS A 194 6.06 9.34 12.37
N THR A 195 6.33 10.28 11.46
CA THR A 195 6.01 11.69 11.66
C THR A 195 4.50 11.92 11.68
N LYS A 196 3.77 11.33 10.71
CA LYS A 196 2.30 11.40 10.68
C LYS A 196 1.68 10.80 11.95
N ALA A 197 2.16 9.63 12.38
CA ALA A 197 1.70 8.99 13.61
C ALA A 197 1.91 9.89 14.84
N SER A 198 3.10 10.47 14.96
CA SER A 198 3.43 11.39 16.07
C SER A 198 2.56 12.64 16.05
N ILE A 199 2.36 13.29 14.90
CA ILE A 199 1.48 14.47 14.76
C ILE A 199 0.05 14.12 15.20
N ARG A 200 -0.45 12.94 14.85
CA ARG A 200 -1.78 12.45 15.21
C ARG A 200 -1.86 11.82 16.61
N LYS A 201 -0.79 11.93 17.41
CA LYS A 201 -0.73 11.47 18.83
C LYS A 201 -0.89 9.94 18.96
N TYR A 202 -0.38 9.18 18.01
CA TYR A 202 -0.19 7.73 18.17
C TYR A 202 1.17 7.44 18.81
N GLU A 203 1.27 6.33 19.51
CA GLU A 203 2.53 5.89 20.15
C GLU A 203 3.53 5.37 19.11
N SER A 204 3.04 4.84 17.98
CA SER A 204 3.86 4.30 16.89
C SER A 204 3.14 4.37 15.55
N ALA A 205 3.89 4.28 14.45
CA ALA A 205 3.31 4.14 13.11
C ALA A 205 2.48 2.83 13.00
N ARG A 206 2.93 1.74 13.63
CA ARG A 206 2.18 0.47 13.70
C ARG A 206 0.83 0.65 14.36
N GLN A 207 0.80 1.34 15.51
CA GLN A 207 -0.46 1.63 16.18
C GLN A 207 -1.37 2.48 15.30
N ALA A 208 -0.83 3.51 14.63
CA ALA A 208 -1.62 4.39 13.76
C ALA A 208 -2.31 3.62 12.65
N GLU A 209 -1.59 2.70 11.99
CA GLU A 209 -2.13 1.90 10.90
C GLU A 209 -3.20 0.91 11.37
N LEU A 210 -2.90 0.13 12.40
CA LEU A 210 -3.84 -0.86 12.93
C LEU A 210 -5.08 -0.21 13.54
N TYR A 211 -4.91 0.93 14.20
CA TYR A 211 -6.00 1.65 14.83
C TYR A 211 -7.02 2.14 13.82
N GLY A 212 -6.60 2.58 12.63
CA GLY A 212 -7.50 2.99 11.55
C GLY A 212 -8.49 1.89 11.14
N HIS A 213 -8.08 0.65 11.22
CA HIS A 213 -8.86 -0.55 10.88
C HIS A 213 -9.52 -1.24 12.07
N ASP A 214 -9.44 -0.65 13.26
CA ASP A 214 -9.93 -1.23 14.53
C ASP A 214 -9.29 -2.61 14.85
N ILE A 215 -8.01 -2.75 14.54
CA ILE A 215 -7.22 -3.96 14.79
C ILE A 215 -6.36 -3.74 16.02
N PRO A 216 -6.54 -4.52 17.11
CA PRO A 216 -5.64 -4.49 18.25
C PRO A 216 -4.21 -4.90 17.87
N GLU A 217 -3.19 -4.23 18.43
CA GLU A 217 -1.79 -4.58 18.18
C GLU A 217 -1.46 -6.03 18.56
N SER A 218 -2.20 -6.60 19.52
CA SER A 218 -2.07 -8.01 19.91
C SER A 218 -2.36 -9.00 18.76
N VAL A 219 -3.19 -8.63 17.78
CA VAL A 219 -3.43 -9.44 16.58
C VAL A 219 -2.16 -9.54 15.74
N TYR A 220 -1.46 -8.41 15.56
CA TYR A 220 -0.19 -8.37 14.85
C TYR A 220 0.89 -9.19 15.56
N ASP A 221 1.03 -9.01 16.88
CA ASP A 221 2.01 -9.74 17.69
C ASP A 221 1.70 -11.25 17.70
N ASN A 222 0.42 -11.62 17.78
CA ASN A 222 0.00 -13.01 17.69
C ASN A 222 0.30 -13.63 16.31
N LEU A 223 0.10 -12.88 15.22
CA LEU A 223 0.46 -13.35 13.87
C LEU A 223 1.96 -13.72 13.81
N ILE A 224 2.84 -12.85 14.31
CA ILE A 224 4.28 -13.12 14.36
C ILE A 224 4.58 -14.36 15.20
N SER A 225 3.95 -14.49 16.36
CA SER A 225 4.14 -15.62 17.28
C SER A 225 3.71 -16.95 16.63
N VAL A 226 2.55 -16.97 15.98
CA VAL A 226 2.03 -18.13 15.25
C VAL A 226 2.94 -18.50 14.07
N VAL A 227 3.39 -17.52 13.29
CA VAL A 227 4.35 -17.78 12.21
C VAL A 227 5.62 -18.42 12.74
N HIS A 228 6.17 -17.91 13.84
CA HIS A 228 7.37 -18.49 14.48
C HIS A 228 7.13 -19.92 14.97
N GLU A 229 5.96 -20.21 15.54
CA GLU A 229 5.59 -21.56 15.98
C GLU A 229 5.58 -22.56 14.82
N TYR A 230 5.13 -22.11 13.62
CA TYR A 230 5.02 -22.95 12.43
C TYR A 230 6.28 -22.98 11.54
N LEU A 231 7.32 -22.17 11.83
CA LEU A 231 8.58 -22.23 11.08
C LEU A 231 9.19 -23.64 10.97
N PRO A 232 9.15 -24.52 11.99
CA PRO A 232 9.65 -25.89 11.85
C PRO A 232 8.92 -26.69 10.75
N VAL A 233 7.63 -26.44 10.52
CA VAL A 233 6.86 -27.06 9.44
C VAL A 233 7.37 -26.59 8.08
N LEU A 234 7.61 -25.29 7.94
CA LEU A 234 8.19 -24.72 6.72
C LEU A 234 9.61 -25.27 6.46
N HIS A 235 10.43 -25.37 7.50
CA HIS A 235 11.77 -25.97 7.39
C HIS A 235 11.70 -27.42 6.93
N LYS A 236 10.77 -28.21 7.48
CA LYS A 236 10.56 -29.59 7.04
C LYS A 236 10.11 -29.66 5.57
N TYR A 237 9.23 -28.78 5.14
CA TYR A 237 8.82 -28.67 3.73
C TYR A 237 10.03 -28.37 2.83
N THR A 238 10.87 -27.41 3.20
CA THR A 238 12.06 -27.05 2.40
C THR A 238 13.09 -28.19 2.36
N GLU A 239 13.23 -28.98 3.44
CA GLU A 239 14.07 -30.19 3.45
C GLU A 239 13.53 -31.27 2.50
N ILE A 240 12.22 -31.50 2.49
CA ILE A 240 11.58 -32.44 1.56
C ILE A 240 11.78 -31.97 0.13
N ARG A 241 11.54 -30.67 -0.14
CA ARG A 241 11.76 -30.05 -1.44
C ARG A 241 13.19 -30.24 -1.93
N LYS A 242 14.18 -29.99 -1.06
CA LYS A 242 15.60 -30.25 -1.37
C LYS A 242 15.86 -31.68 -1.82
N LYS A 243 15.25 -32.67 -1.14
CA LYS A 243 15.40 -34.11 -1.47
C LYS A 243 14.76 -34.46 -2.80
N ILE A 244 13.55 -33.97 -3.07
CA ILE A 244 12.82 -34.23 -4.32
C ILE A 244 13.56 -33.64 -5.51
N LEU A 245 14.08 -32.41 -5.37
CA LEU A 245 14.86 -31.74 -6.42
C LEU A 245 16.27 -32.32 -6.61
N GLY A 246 16.73 -33.20 -5.70
CA GLY A 246 18.03 -33.85 -5.79
C GLY A 246 19.23 -32.88 -5.68
N VAL A 247 19.03 -31.72 -5.03
CA VAL A 247 20.08 -30.70 -4.91
C VAL A 247 20.84 -30.83 -3.59
N ASN A 248 22.15 -30.61 -3.64
CA ASN A 248 22.99 -30.64 -2.41
C ASN A 248 22.67 -29.47 -1.48
N GLU A 249 22.29 -28.32 -2.02
CA GLU A 249 21.92 -27.13 -1.29
C GLU A 249 20.72 -26.50 -1.98
N LEU A 250 19.63 -26.28 -1.21
CA LEU A 250 18.46 -25.55 -1.70
C LEU A 250 18.77 -24.05 -1.65
N LYS A 251 18.61 -23.38 -2.76
CA LYS A 251 18.78 -21.92 -2.91
C LYS A 251 17.42 -21.24 -3.07
N MET A 252 17.37 -19.94 -2.91
CA MET A 252 16.13 -19.16 -3.10
C MET A 252 15.54 -19.36 -4.49
N TYR A 253 16.36 -19.53 -5.53
CA TYR A 253 15.89 -19.81 -6.89
C TYR A 253 15.37 -21.25 -7.10
N ASP A 254 15.38 -22.10 -6.09
CA ASP A 254 14.82 -23.46 -6.15
C ASP A 254 13.41 -23.56 -5.51
N ILE A 255 12.87 -22.43 -5.00
CA ILE A 255 11.63 -22.45 -4.21
C ILE A 255 10.37 -22.51 -5.08
N TYR A 256 10.40 -21.92 -6.28
CA TYR A 256 9.22 -21.79 -7.13
C TYR A 256 9.07 -22.94 -8.14
N THR A 257 10.17 -23.64 -8.48
CA THR A 257 10.10 -24.72 -9.48
C THR A 257 9.14 -25.83 -9.02
N PRO A 258 8.30 -26.40 -9.90
CA PRO A 258 7.43 -27.55 -9.59
C PRO A 258 8.22 -28.75 -9.03
N LEU A 259 7.55 -29.56 -8.19
CA LEU A 259 8.10 -30.78 -7.61
C LEU A 259 7.62 -32.00 -8.39
#